data_59dedf9530f0e369964f5abc95e69f4e
#
_entry.id   59dedf9530f0e369964f5abc95e69f4e
#
_cell.length_a   1.000
_cell.length_b   1.000
_cell.length_c   1.000
_cell.angle_alpha   90.00
_cell.angle_beta   90.00
_cell.angle_gamma   90.00
#
_symmetry.space_group_name_H-M   'P 1'
#
loop_
_entity.id
_entity.type
_entity.pdbx_description
1 polymer ?
#
loop_
_entity_poly.entity_id
_entity_poly.type
_entity_poly.pdbx_seq_one_letter_code
_entity_poly.pdbx_strand_id
1 'polypeptide(L)'
;NIIVIQNETNLKNLKNLKEYTFDDLKIELKEFVTYYIFNNKNSNFPTSKFYELWESIFYSQNYNMKNFAHKDFEFVNLFFLKNYESHLQCGIIDFQSAFIGFTGWDLISLLENPRINFTRDYNDKLIEYFYDNTSIIENFNTFLEQYYVLSLARQTRLLGRWRKLLS
;
A
#
# COMPACT_ATOMS: atom_id res chain seq x y z
N ASN A 1 -2.59 -13.24 9.07
CA ASN A 1 -4.01 -13.06 8.74
C ASN A 1 -4.22 -12.58 7.31
N ILE A 2 -3.60 -11.46 6.87
CA ILE A 2 -3.79 -10.96 5.50
C ILE A 2 -3.39 -11.97 4.43
N ILE A 3 -2.35 -12.76 4.66
CA ILE A 3 -1.92 -13.84 3.76
C ILE A 3 -3.06 -14.84 3.55
N VAL A 4 -3.73 -15.26 4.63
CA VAL A 4 -4.84 -16.21 4.57
C VAL A 4 -6.01 -15.61 3.78
N ILE A 5 -6.37 -14.36 4.09
CA ILE A 5 -7.45 -13.66 3.37
C ILE A 5 -7.13 -13.62 1.86
N GLN A 6 -5.92 -13.25 1.49
CA GLN A 6 -5.53 -13.14 0.09
C GLN A 6 -5.44 -14.49 -0.62
N ASN A 7 -4.88 -15.51 0.03
CA ASN A 7 -4.78 -16.87 -0.55
C ASN A 7 -6.16 -17.50 -0.78
N GLU A 8 -7.13 -17.22 0.09
CA GLU A 8 -8.50 -17.75 0.00
C GLU A 8 -9.43 -16.87 -0.85
N THR A 9 -8.97 -15.66 -1.23
CA THR A 9 -9.79 -14.73 -2.00
C THR A 9 -9.94 -15.19 -3.44
N ASN A 10 -11.19 -15.34 -3.88
CA ASN A 10 -11.52 -15.49 -5.29
C ASN A 10 -11.92 -14.12 -5.86
N LEU A 11 -11.07 -13.58 -6.74
CA LEU A 11 -11.30 -12.26 -7.37
C LEU A 11 -12.65 -12.15 -8.09
N LYS A 12 -13.21 -13.28 -8.57
CA LYS A 12 -14.54 -13.30 -9.20
C LYS A 12 -15.64 -12.89 -8.24
N ASN A 13 -15.44 -13.07 -6.94
CA ASN A 13 -16.39 -12.69 -5.90
C ASN A 13 -16.26 -11.21 -5.50
N LEU A 14 -15.19 -10.53 -5.93
CA LEU A 14 -14.91 -9.14 -5.60
C LEU A 14 -15.41 -8.13 -6.65
N LYS A 15 -16.42 -8.49 -7.44
CA LYS A 15 -16.93 -7.66 -8.55
C LYS A 15 -17.35 -6.25 -8.17
N ASN A 16 -17.67 -6.03 -6.89
CA ASN A 16 -18.12 -4.73 -6.39
C ASN A 16 -16.96 -3.88 -5.86
N LEU A 17 -15.76 -4.41 -5.77
CA LEU A 17 -14.59 -3.63 -5.37
C LEU A 17 -13.98 -2.95 -6.59
N LYS A 18 -13.65 -1.67 -6.41
CA LYS A 18 -12.94 -0.89 -7.42
C LYS A 18 -11.51 -1.41 -7.56
N GLU A 19 -10.99 -1.45 -8.77
CA GLU A 19 -9.57 -1.68 -9.01
C GLU A 19 -8.80 -0.36 -8.85
N TYR A 20 -7.63 -0.42 -8.21
CA TYR A 20 -6.73 0.72 -8.08
C TYR A 20 -6.02 1.01 -9.39
N THR A 21 -6.12 2.24 -9.83
CA THR A 21 -5.61 2.71 -11.13
C THR A 21 -4.57 3.82 -10.96
N PHE A 22 -3.91 4.19 -12.05
CA PHE A 22 -3.02 5.36 -12.04
C PHE A 22 -3.78 6.66 -11.70
N ASP A 23 -5.03 6.79 -12.09
CA ASP A 23 -5.83 7.97 -11.72
C ASP A 23 -6.03 8.08 -10.21
N ASP A 24 -6.19 6.94 -9.52
CA ASP A 24 -6.27 6.92 -8.05
C ASP A 24 -4.94 7.38 -7.44
N LEU A 25 -3.82 6.86 -7.93
CA LEU A 25 -2.48 7.30 -7.50
C LEU A 25 -2.27 8.79 -7.78
N LYS A 26 -2.66 9.27 -8.95
CA LYS A 26 -2.52 10.69 -9.35
C LYS A 26 -3.30 11.62 -8.43
N ILE A 27 -4.52 11.22 -8.04
CA ILE A 27 -5.32 11.96 -7.06
C ILE A 27 -4.60 12.03 -5.71
N GLU A 28 -4.02 10.93 -5.27
CA GLU A 28 -3.27 10.86 -4.01
C GLU A 28 -1.99 11.72 -4.06
N LEU A 29 -1.23 11.65 -5.14
CA LEU A 29 -0.02 12.45 -5.36
C LEU A 29 -0.30 13.96 -5.48
N LYS A 30 -1.51 14.34 -5.87
CA LYS A 30 -1.92 15.76 -5.93
C LYS A 30 -1.85 16.42 -4.54
N GLU A 31 -2.12 15.69 -3.46
CA GLU A 31 -1.95 16.25 -2.11
C GLU A 31 -0.49 16.63 -1.83
N PHE A 32 0.47 15.82 -2.27
CA PHE A 32 1.90 16.13 -2.15
C PHE A 32 2.26 17.42 -2.91
N VAL A 33 1.87 17.51 -4.17
CA VAL A 33 2.16 18.70 -4.99
C VAL A 33 1.53 19.95 -4.37
N THR A 34 0.24 19.87 -3.99
CA THR A 34 -0.52 21.02 -3.50
C THR A 34 -0.04 21.47 -2.12
N TYR A 35 0.10 20.57 -1.17
CA TYR A 35 0.31 20.94 0.23
C TYR A 35 1.77 20.86 0.67
N TYR A 36 2.58 19.99 0.08
CA TYR A 36 3.98 19.89 0.44
C TYR A 36 4.86 20.79 -0.43
N ILE A 37 4.71 20.71 -1.76
CA ILE A 37 5.57 21.47 -2.68
C ILE A 37 5.16 22.96 -2.70
N PHE A 38 3.92 23.27 -3.02
CA PHE A 38 3.50 24.66 -3.22
C PHE A 38 3.36 25.44 -1.92
N ASN A 39 2.98 24.83 -0.81
CA ASN A 39 3.01 25.50 0.48
C ASN A 39 4.43 25.88 0.94
N ASN A 40 5.45 25.21 0.43
CA ASN A 40 6.85 25.59 0.65
C ASN A 40 7.35 26.66 -0.34
N LYS A 41 6.42 27.32 -1.07
CA LYS A 41 6.71 28.40 -2.04
C LYS A 41 7.64 27.97 -3.19
N ASN A 42 7.69 26.69 -3.51
CA ASN A 42 8.44 26.19 -4.65
C ASN A 42 7.62 26.28 -5.92
N SER A 43 7.56 27.48 -6.52
CA SER A 43 6.77 27.77 -7.73
C SER A 43 7.37 27.13 -9.00
N ASN A 44 8.62 26.70 -8.98
CA ASN A 44 9.32 26.17 -10.15
C ASN A 44 9.30 24.63 -10.21
N PHE A 45 8.49 23.97 -9.37
CA PHE A 45 8.38 22.53 -9.39
C PHE A 45 7.78 22.03 -10.72
N PRO A 46 8.44 21.11 -11.43
CA PRO A 46 8.02 20.65 -12.74
C PRO A 46 6.86 19.63 -12.63
N THR A 47 5.68 20.12 -12.29
CA THR A 47 4.50 19.31 -11.95
C THR A 47 4.10 18.33 -13.05
N SER A 48 4.10 18.75 -14.34
CA SER A 48 3.75 17.86 -15.45
C SER A 48 4.74 16.69 -15.52
N LYS A 49 6.04 17.00 -15.50
CA LYS A 49 7.10 15.99 -15.55
C LYS A 49 7.05 15.04 -14.35
N PHE A 50 6.65 15.52 -13.17
CA PHE A 50 6.45 14.68 -11.99
C PHE A 50 5.35 13.64 -12.22
N TYR A 51 4.19 14.04 -12.76
CA TYR A 51 3.12 13.09 -13.05
C TYR A 51 3.45 12.16 -14.21
N GLU A 52 4.09 12.64 -15.26
CA GLU A 52 4.57 11.83 -16.39
C GLU A 52 5.54 10.73 -15.92
N LEU A 53 6.45 11.07 -15.00
CA LEU A 53 7.37 10.09 -14.42
C LEU A 53 6.64 9.03 -13.62
N TRP A 54 5.71 9.44 -12.74
CA TRP A 54 4.91 8.49 -11.97
C TRP A 54 4.03 7.60 -12.86
N GLU A 55 3.47 8.15 -13.92
CA GLU A 55 2.70 7.40 -14.91
C GLU A 55 3.57 6.35 -15.61
N SER A 56 4.74 6.74 -16.06
CA SER A 56 5.71 5.82 -16.68
C SER A 56 6.13 4.72 -15.70
N ILE A 57 6.43 5.04 -14.45
CA ILE A 57 6.79 4.08 -13.41
C ILE A 57 5.61 3.14 -13.12
N PHE A 58 4.39 3.67 -12.97
CA PHE A 58 3.20 2.88 -12.69
C PHE A 58 2.95 1.84 -13.78
N TYR A 59 2.99 2.24 -15.06
CA TYR A 59 2.74 1.33 -16.17
C TYR A 59 3.92 0.42 -16.54
N SER A 60 5.14 0.77 -16.14
CA SER A 60 6.30 -0.13 -16.29
C SER A 60 6.22 -1.33 -15.34
N GLN A 61 5.49 -1.21 -14.25
CA GLN A 61 5.28 -2.31 -13.33
C GLN A 61 4.20 -3.26 -13.86
N ASN A 62 4.54 -4.51 -14.02
CA ASN A 62 3.56 -5.53 -14.39
C ASN A 62 2.75 -5.94 -13.15
N TYR A 63 1.72 -5.16 -12.81
CA TYR A 63 0.84 -5.44 -11.66
C TYR A 63 -0.11 -6.61 -11.89
N ASN A 64 0.40 -7.74 -12.39
CA ASN A 64 -0.42 -8.95 -12.54
C ASN A 64 -0.78 -9.60 -11.20
N MET A 65 -0.04 -9.25 -10.13
CA MET A 65 -0.26 -9.76 -8.78
C MET A 65 -1.30 -8.91 -8.05
N LYS A 66 -2.55 -8.90 -8.57
CA LYS A 66 -3.66 -8.16 -7.96
C LYS A 66 -4.46 -9.05 -7.04
N ASN A 67 -4.82 -8.52 -5.89
CA ASN A 67 -5.69 -9.19 -4.94
C ASN A 67 -6.51 -8.18 -4.12
N PHE A 68 -7.29 -8.69 -3.19
CA PHE A 68 -7.90 -7.89 -2.15
C PHE A 68 -6.84 -7.11 -1.39
N ALA A 69 -7.06 -5.81 -1.25
CA ALA A 69 -6.29 -4.92 -0.40
C ALA A 69 -7.25 -4.20 0.55
N HIS A 70 -6.97 -4.29 1.84
CA HIS A 70 -7.71 -3.60 2.89
C HIS A 70 -7.51 -2.08 2.82
N LYS A 71 -6.36 -1.64 2.32
CA LYS A 71 -5.87 -0.26 2.20
C LYS A 71 -5.31 0.32 3.51
N ASP A 72 -6.07 0.25 4.58
CA ASP A 72 -5.73 0.82 5.89
C ASP A 72 -5.39 -0.29 6.89
N PHE A 73 -4.58 -1.27 6.44
CA PHE A 73 -4.09 -2.39 7.26
C PHE A 73 -2.96 -1.89 8.18
N GLU A 74 -3.36 -1.14 9.19
CA GLU A 74 -2.48 -0.49 10.17
C GLU A 74 -2.76 -1.01 11.58
N PHE A 75 -1.79 -0.89 12.48
CA PHE A 75 -1.91 -1.41 13.87
C PHE A 75 -3.14 -0.91 14.60
N VAL A 76 -3.60 0.32 14.34
CA VAL A 76 -4.80 0.88 14.96
C VAL A 76 -6.08 0.16 14.56
N ASN A 77 -6.05 -0.56 13.44
CA ASN A 77 -7.17 -1.31 12.89
C ASN A 77 -7.05 -2.83 13.15
N LEU A 78 -6.03 -3.26 13.89
CA LEU A 78 -5.78 -4.66 14.22
C LEU A 78 -5.99 -4.91 15.71
N PHE A 79 -6.65 -6.02 16.03
CA PHE A 79 -6.98 -6.41 17.40
C PHE A 79 -6.50 -7.82 17.68
N PHE A 80 -5.91 -8.02 18.85
CA PHE A 80 -5.59 -9.36 19.34
C PHE A 80 -6.83 -9.98 20.00
N LEU A 81 -7.30 -11.09 19.44
CA LEU A 81 -8.47 -11.83 19.90
C LEU A 81 -8.02 -13.07 20.69
N LYS A 82 -7.86 -12.91 21.99
CA LYS A 82 -7.27 -13.89 22.90
C LYS A 82 -7.95 -15.27 22.89
N ASN A 83 -9.26 -15.32 22.61
CA ASN A 83 -10.06 -16.55 22.68
C ASN A 83 -10.10 -17.32 21.35
N TYR A 84 -9.36 -16.88 20.35
CA TYR A 84 -9.27 -17.52 19.05
C TYR A 84 -7.89 -18.12 18.85
N GLU A 85 -7.75 -18.99 17.86
CA GLU A 85 -6.50 -19.69 17.55
C GLU A 85 -5.94 -19.26 16.20
N SER A 86 -4.61 -19.39 16.03
CA SER A 86 -3.91 -19.16 14.78
C SER A 86 -4.25 -17.79 14.14
N HIS A 87 -4.53 -17.77 12.83
CA HIS A 87 -4.85 -16.55 12.08
C HIS A 87 -6.12 -15.83 12.58
N LEU A 88 -7.04 -16.53 13.23
CA LEU A 88 -8.25 -15.95 13.80
C LEU A 88 -7.97 -15.08 15.03
N GLN A 89 -6.77 -15.12 15.60
CA GLN A 89 -6.36 -14.21 16.69
C GLN A 89 -6.21 -12.75 16.25
N CYS A 90 -6.18 -12.46 14.96
CA CYS A 90 -6.09 -11.11 14.45
C CYS A 90 -7.44 -10.64 13.91
N GLY A 91 -8.14 -9.83 14.68
CA GLY A 91 -9.32 -9.11 14.22
C GLY A 91 -8.93 -7.88 13.39
N ILE A 92 -9.68 -7.57 12.35
CA ILE A 92 -9.45 -6.44 11.44
C ILE A 92 -10.74 -5.64 11.33
N ILE A 93 -10.63 -4.32 11.45
CA ILE A 93 -11.74 -3.38 11.25
C ILE A 93 -11.37 -2.32 10.19
N ASP A 94 -12.34 -1.49 9.82
CA ASP A 94 -12.14 -0.31 8.96
C ASP A 94 -11.85 -0.65 7.49
N PHE A 95 -12.56 -1.67 6.97
CA PHE A 95 -12.37 -2.22 5.62
C PHE A 95 -13.17 -1.53 4.51
N GLN A 96 -13.91 -0.44 4.80
CA GLN A 96 -14.74 0.27 3.83
C GLN A 96 -13.95 0.90 2.66
N SER A 97 -12.65 1.07 2.84
CA SER A 97 -11.74 1.59 1.80
C SER A 97 -11.12 0.49 0.93
N ALA A 98 -11.48 -0.77 1.14
CA ALA A 98 -10.91 -1.91 0.44
C ALA A 98 -11.08 -1.81 -1.09
N PHE A 99 -10.11 -2.34 -1.81
CA PHE A 99 -10.08 -2.33 -3.27
C PHE A 99 -9.34 -3.57 -3.82
N ILE A 100 -9.34 -3.73 -5.13
CA ILE A 100 -8.47 -4.69 -5.81
C ILE A 100 -7.18 -3.97 -6.20
N GLY A 101 -6.06 -4.39 -5.63
CA GLY A 101 -4.76 -3.77 -5.86
C GLY A 101 -3.60 -4.74 -5.75
N PHE A 102 -2.41 -4.20 -5.66
CA PHE A 102 -1.19 -4.97 -5.50
C PHE A 102 -1.23 -5.83 -4.23
N THR A 103 -0.87 -7.10 -4.36
CA THR A 103 -0.91 -8.09 -3.26
C THR A 103 -0.11 -7.65 -2.02
N GLY A 104 1.00 -6.95 -2.19
CA GLY A 104 1.82 -6.40 -1.09
C GLY A 104 1.30 -5.10 -0.47
N TRP A 105 0.17 -4.54 -0.90
CA TRP A 105 -0.33 -3.24 -0.42
C TRP A 105 -0.48 -3.16 1.09
N ASP A 106 -1.12 -4.16 1.67
CA ASP A 106 -1.39 -4.18 3.11
C ASP A 106 -0.13 -4.44 3.93
N LEU A 107 0.82 -5.19 3.36
CA LEU A 107 2.14 -5.35 3.95
C LEU A 107 2.89 -4.01 4.01
N ILE A 108 2.85 -3.22 2.93
CA ILE A 108 3.39 -1.85 2.90
C ILE A 108 2.71 -0.98 3.95
N SER A 109 1.39 -1.04 4.07
CA SER A 109 0.63 -0.25 5.04
C SER A 109 1.02 -0.56 6.47
N LEU A 110 1.35 -1.80 6.76
CA LEU A 110 1.79 -2.27 8.08
C LEU A 110 3.26 -1.91 8.36
N LEU A 111 4.18 -2.27 7.46
CA LEU A 111 5.62 -2.20 7.70
C LEU A 111 6.19 -0.80 7.48
N GLU A 112 5.67 -0.06 6.51
CA GLU A 112 6.09 1.30 6.18
C GLU A 112 5.21 2.35 6.88
N ASN A 113 4.66 1.99 8.04
CA ASN A 113 3.84 2.90 8.82
C ASN A 113 4.73 3.95 9.52
N PRO A 114 4.56 5.24 9.21
CA PRO A 114 5.43 6.28 9.75
C PRO A 114 5.26 6.54 11.25
N ARG A 115 4.23 5.94 11.89
CA ARG A 115 4.00 6.02 13.33
C ARG A 115 4.73 4.93 14.11
N ILE A 116 5.30 3.93 13.42
CA ILE A 116 5.97 2.78 14.02
C ILE A 116 7.33 2.61 13.38
N ASN A 117 8.35 2.49 14.18
CA ASN A 117 9.70 2.32 13.69
C ASN A 117 10.15 0.87 13.88
N PHE A 118 10.04 0.08 12.82
CA PHE A 118 10.66 -1.23 12.76
C PHE A 118 12.11 -1.13 12.30
N THR A 119 12.94 -2.06 12.76
CA THR A 119 14.30 -2.19 12.19
C THR A 119 14.22 -2.73 10.76
N ARG A 120 15.16 -2.36 9.93
CA ARG A 120 15.24 -2.85 8.56
C ARG A 120 15.25 -4.37 8.49
N ASP A 121 16.09 -5.00 9.31
CA ASP A 121 16.18 -6.47 9.40
C ASP A 121 14.85 -7.14 9.74
N TYR A 122 14.04 -6.50 10.58
CA TYR A 122 12.71 -7.02 10.93
C TYR A 122 11.74 -6.89 9.75
N ASN A 123 11.75 -5.77 9.05
CA ASN A 123 10.93 -5.58 7.86
C ASN A 123 11.29 -6.59 6.76
N ASP A 124 12.58 -6.75 6.48
CA ASP A 124 13.06 -7.68 5.44
C ASP A 124 12.60 -9.11 5.75
N LYS A 125 12.71 -9.57 7.00
CA LYS A 125 12.20 -10.88 7.43
C LYS A 125 10.68 -11.04 7.26
N LEU A 126 9.91 -10.00 7.51
CA LEU A 126 8.45 -10.05 7.32
C LEU A 126 8.05 -10.00 5.84
N ILE A 127 8.81 -9.31 5.00
CA ILE A 127 8.63 -9.32 3.55
C ILE A 127 8.91 -10.72 2.99
N GLU A 128 10.02 -11.35 3.40
CA GLU A 128 10.35 -12.73 3.04
C GLU A 128 9.28 -13.71 3.53
N TYR A 129 8.87 -13.60 4.79
CA TYR A 129 7.81 -14.43 5.36
C TYR A 129 6.49 -14.30 4.58
N PHE A 130 6.13 -13.08 4.19
CA PHE A 130 4.94 -12.85 3.38
C PHE A 130 5.05 -13.55 2.03
N TYR A 131 6.18 -13.40 1.35
CA TYR A 131 6.45 -14.05 0.07
C TYR A 131 6.38 -15.58 0.17
N ASP A 132 7.03 -16.16 1.16
CA ASP A 132 7.12 -17.62 1.33
C ASP A 132 5.76 -18.28 1.67
N ASN A 133 4.82 -17.50 2.20
CA ASN A 133 3.51 -18.00 2.63
C ASN A 133 2.35 -17.58 1.72
N THR A 134 2.60 -16.78 0.69
CA THR A 134 1.58 -16.42 -0.31
C THR A 134 1.68 -17.32 -1.54
N SER A 135 0.53 -17.76 -2.05
CA SER A 135 0.44 -18.55 -3.28
C SER A 135 0.32 -17.71 -4.56
N ILE A 136 0.30 -16.39 -4.43
CA ILE A 136 -0.07 -15.47 -5.50
C ILE A 136 1.16 -14.89 -6.19
N ILE A 137 2.29 -14.82 -5.49
CA ILE A 137 3.50 -14.16 -5.95
C ILE A 137 4.44 -15.21 -6.56
N GLU A 138 4.70 -15.08 -7.86
CA GLU A 138 5.54 -16.03 -8.59
C GLU A 138 7.05 -15.70 -8.52
N ASN A 139 7.40 -14.41 -8.41
CA ASN A 139 8.79 -13.96 -8.45
C ASN A 139 9.08 -12.92 -7.36
N PHE A 140 10.01 -13.22 -6.48
CA PHE A 140 10.38 -12.37 -5.35
C PHE A 140 10.96 -11.02 -5.77
N ASN A 141 11.85 -11.00 -6.76
CA ASN A 141 12.47 -9.75 -7.19
C ASN A 141 11.43 -8.78 -7.79
N THR A 142 10.55 -9.29 -8.66
CA THR A 142 9.45 -8.50 -9.23
C THR A 142 8.51 -7.98 -8.12
N PHE A 143 8.20 -8.81 -7.15
CA PHE A 143 7.41 -8.41 -5.98
C PHE A 143 8.09 -7.29 -5.20
N LEU A 144 9.39 -7.44 -4.94
CA LEU A 144 10.17 -6.48 -4.16
C LEU A 144 10.30 -5.13 -4.86
N GLU A 145 10.51 -5.13 -6.18
CA GLU A 145 10.49 -3.90 -6.98
C GLU A 145 9.16 -3.15 -6.87
N GLN A 146 8.05 -3.86 -7.01
CA GLN A 146 6.71 -3.29 -6.88
C GLN A 146 6.43 -2.81 -5.45
N TYR A 147 6.88 -3.56 -4.46
CA TYR A 147 6.79 -3.18 -3.05
C TYR A 147 7.45 -1.82 -2.80
N TYR A 148 8.68 -1.62 -3.28
CA TYR A 148 9.39 -0.36 -3.08
C TYR A 148 8.80 0.81 -3.87
N VAL A 149 8.36 0.58 -5.10
CA VAL A 149 7.70 1.62 -5.91
C VAL A 149 6.42 2.11 -5.23
N LEU A 150 5.56 1.19 -4.77
CA LEU A 150 4.31 1.55 -4.10
C LEU A 150 4.54 2.10 -2.69
N SER A 151 5.55 1.61 -1.98
CA SER A 151 5.98 2.21 -0.71
C SER A 151 6.38 3.67 -0.90
N LEU A 152 7.21 3.97 -1.92
CA LEU A 152 7.59 5.34 -2.25
C LEU A 152 6.37 6.21 -2.61
N ALA A 153 5.45 5.69 -3.41
CA ALA A 153 4.22 6.40 -3.77
C ALA A 153 3.39 6.72 -2.52
N ARG A 154 3.23 5.73 -1.61
CA ARG A 154 2.51 5.91 -0.34
C ARG A 154 3.18 6.95 0.56
N GLN A 155 4.50 6.90 0.73
CA GLN A 155 5.21 7.88 1.55
C GLN A 155 5.09 9.30 0.96
N THR A 156 5.20 9.42 -0.36
CA THR A 156 4.99 10.70 -1.06
C THR A 156 3.59 11.28 -0.78
N ARG A 157 2.55 10.45 -0.88
CA ARG A 157 1.18 10.84 -0.52
C ARG A 157 1.08 11.30 0.94
N LEU A 158 1.67 10.56 1.86
CA LEU A 158 1.59 10.85 3.30
C LEU A 158 2.23 12.19 3.66
N LEU A 159 3.34 12.56 3.03
CA LEU A 159 3.93 13.89 3.19
C LEU A 159 2.94 15.01 2.83
N GLY A 160 2.22 14.85 1.73
CA GLY A 160 1.17 15.78 1.32
C GLY A 160 0.00 15.81 2.30
N ARG A 161 -0.49 14.62 2.69
CA ARG A 161 -1.62 14.46 3.62
C ARG A 161 -1.33 15.10 4.97
N TRP A 162 -0.17 14.85 5.54
CA TRP A 162 0.18 15.43 6.83
C TRP A 162 0.36 16.94 6.76
N ARG A 163 0.97 17.43 5.70
CA ARG A 163 1.07 18.88 5.51
C ARG A 163 -0.28 19.55 5.38
N LYS A 164 -1.24 18.91 4.70
CA LYS A 164 -2.62 19.36 4.61
C LYS A 164 -3.31 19.44 5.98
N LEU A 165 -3.06 18.45 6.86
CA LEU A 165 -3.66 18.42 8.19
C LEU A 165 -3.08 19.49 9.15
N LEU A 166 -1.90 20.04 8.82
CA LEU A 166 -1.24 21.09 9.59
C LEU A 166 -1.49 22.50 9.04
N SER A 167 -2.19 22.63 7.91
CA SER A 167 -2.53 23.90 7.29
C SER A 167 -3.94 24.34 7.66
#